data_98eb6125b95daa6c59533eeb63a31dfd
#
_entry.id   98eb6125b95daa6c59533eeb63a31dfd
#
_cell.length_a   1.000
_cell.length_b   1.000
_cell.length_c   1.000
_cell.angle_alpha   90.00
_cell.angle_beta   90.00
_cell.angle_gamma   90.00
#
_symmetry.space_group_name_H-M   'P 1'
#
loop_
_entity.id
_entity.type
_entity.pdbx_description
1 polymer ?
#
loop_
_entity_poly.entity_id
_entity_poly.type
_entity_poly.pdbx_seq_one_letter_code
_entity_poly.pdbx_strand_id
1 'polypeptide(L)'
;MNQPIETALQSLPHGPEFRFVDRLVELEPGQSGVGEYTVRGDEPFLRGHFPGEPLFPGVLLVEAAAQLAGTVAQSDPRIAPLPGLKLTAMRGIKILGTARPGEIIRLQAQIAGRLGNLIQAQVTATVNGQLVMQGDLTLSGVGQAFQP
;
A
#
# COMPACT_ATOMS: atom_id res chain seq x y z
N MET A 1 2.37 5.58 -22.29
CA MET A 1 2.67 4.17 -22.14
C MET A 1 2.06 3.66 -20.90
N ASN A 2 1.15 2.73 -21.09
CA ASN A 2 0.37 2.23 -19.95
C ASN A 2 0.90 0.92 -19.39
N GLN A 3 1.93 0.34 -20.04
CA GLN A 3 2.39 -0.97 -19.64
C GLN A 3 2.88 -1.05 -18.19
N PRO A 4 3.66 -0.06 -17.65
CA PRO A 4 4.04 -0.13 -16.24
C PRO A 4 2.85 -0.10 -15.30
N ILE A 5 1.83 0.71 -15.62
CA ILE A 5 0.62 0.76 -14.80
C ILE A 5 -0.15 -0.55 -14.89
N GLU A 6 -0.32 -1.09 -16.12
CA GLU A 6 -1.12 -2.29 -16.33
C GLU A 6 -0.53 -3.51 -15.64
N THR A 7 0.80 -3.60 -15.56
CA THR A 7 1.46 -4.80 -15.04
C THR A 7 1.96 -4.65 -13.61
N ALA A 8 2.08 -3.42 -13.11
CA ALA A 8 2.74 -3.20 -11.81
C ALA A 8 2.02 -3.90 -10.66
N LEU A 9 0.68 -3.87 -10.63
CA LEU A 9 -0.07 -4.54 -9.58
C LEU A 9 0.09 -6.04 -9.58
N GLN A 10 0.46 -6.62 -10.72
CA GLN A 10 0.67 -8.06 -10.81
C GLN A 10 1.86 -8.53 -9.97
N SER A 11 2.73 -7.60 -9.57
CA SER A 11 3.87 -7.93 -8.71
C SER A 11 3.46 -8.19 -7.26
N LEU A 12 2.23 -7.83 -6.87
CA LEU A 12 1.78 -8.05 -5.50
C LEU A 12 1.63 -9.54 -5.23
N PRO A 13 2.29 -10.05 -4.18
CA PRO A 13 2.19 -11.47 -3.84
C PRO A 13 0.89 -11.84 -3.14
N HIS A 14 0.12 -10.86 -2.72
CA HIS A 14 -1.07 -11.06 -1.91
C HIS A 14 -2.19 -11.74 -2.70
N GLY A 15 -2.91 -12.65 -2.05
CA GLY A 15 -4.12 -13.21 -2.61
C GLY A 15 -5.23 -12.18 -2.68
N PRO A 16 -6.29 -12.45 -3.47
CA PRO A 16 -7.33 -11.47 -3.69
C PRO A 16 -8.07 -11.06 -2.42
N GLU A 17 -8.18 -11.94 -1.43
CA GLU A 17 -8.86 -11.61 -0.18
C GLU A 17 -8.06 -10.66 0.71
N PHE A 18 -6.79 -10.44 0.41
CA PHE A 18 -5.94 -9.52 1.16
C PHE A 18 -5.25 -8.52 0.25
N ARG A 19 -5.89 -8.17 -0.85
CA ARG A 19 -5.36 -7.17 -1.78
C ARG A 19 -6.17 -5.90 -1.64
N PHE A 20 -5.50 -4.81 -1.24
CA PHE A 20 -6.16 -3.54 -0.92
C PHE A 20 -5.75 -2.40 -1.84
N VAL A 21 -5.35 -2.72 -3.06
CA VAL A 21 -5.19 -1.75 -4.14
C VAL A 21 -5.89 -2.35 -5.35
N ASP A 22 -6.99 -1.72 -5.75
CA ASP A 22 -7.77 -2.21 -6.89
C ASP A 22 -7.16 -1.78 -8.22
N ARG A 23 -6.59 -0.57 -8.25
CA ARG A 23 -6.03 -0.04 -9.48
C ARG A 23 -5.00 1.03 -9.17
N LEU A 24 -4.07 1.22 -10.11
CA LEU A 24 -3.15 2.34 -10.08
C LEU A 24 -3.73 3.47 -10.92
N VAL A 25 -3.65 4.68 -10.39
CA VAL A 25 -4.11 5.89 -11.07
C VAL A 25 -2.92 6.60 -11.72
N GLU A 26 -1.79 6.66 -11.01
CA GLU A 26 -0.56 7.28 -11.49
C GLU A 26 0.62 6.44 -11.06
N LEU A 27 1.66 6.43 -11.88
CA LEU A 27 2.88 5.69 -11.55
C LEU A 27 4.09 6.37 -12.18
N GLU A 28 5.04 6.77 -11.34
CA GLU A 28 6.41 7.07 -11.72
C GLU A 28 7.26 5.87 -11.28
N PRO A 29 7.67 5.02 -12.20
CA PRO A 29 8.30 3.75 -11.83
C PRO A 29 9.45 3.92 -10.84
N GLY A 30 9.39 3.20 -9.75
CA GLY A 30 10.41 3.22 -8.71
C GLY A 30 10.38 4.46 -7.82
N GLN A 31 9.55 5.45 -8.09
CA GLN A 31 9.58 6.73 -7.39
C GLN A 31 8.31 7.05 -6.63
N SER A 32 7.16 7.02 -7.30
CA SER A 32 5.91 7.38 -6.65
C SER A 32 4.72 6.78 -7.36
N GLY A 33 3.61 6.73 -6.68
CA GLY A 33 2.39 6.24 -7.29
C GLY A 33 1.16 6.63 -6.51
N VAL A 34 0.03 6.55 -7.20
CA VAL A 34 -1.29 6.76 -6.63
C VAL A 34 -2.13 5.54 -6.99
N GLY A 35 -2.78 4.97 -5.99
CA GLY A 35 -3.68 3.85 -6.19
C GLY A 35 -4.98 4.06 -5.46
N GLU A 36 -5.97 3.23 -5.76
CA GLU A 36 -7.28 3.32 -5.14
C GLU A 36 -7.81 1.96 -4.76
N TYR A 37 -8.54 1.92 -3.66
CA TYR A 37 -9.27 0.75 -3.23
C TYR A 37 -10.70 1.17 -2.89
N THR A 38 -11.68 0.49 -3.47
CA THR A 38 -13.09 0.73 -3.16
C THR A 38 -13.53 -0.25 -2.08
N VAL A 39 -14.02 0.28 -0.96
CA VAL A 39 -14.57 -0.57 0.10
C VAL A 39 -15.91 -1.11 -0.38
N ARG A 40 -16.00 -2.42 -0.54
CA ARG A 40 -17.19 -3.03 -1.15
C ARG A 40 -18.33 -3.21 -0.15
N GLY A 41 -17.99 -3.61 1.07
CA GLY A 41 -18.98 -3.90 2.09
C GLY A 41 -19.15 -5.38 2.39
N ASP A 42 -18.68 -6.24 1.49
CA ASP A 42 -18.76 -7.69 1.68
C ASP A 42 -17.43 -8.31 2.14
N GLU A 43 -16.44 -7.49 2.41
CA GLU A 43 -15.18 -8.00 2.94
C GLU A 43 -15.45 -8.66 4.29
N PRO A 44 -14.98 -9.91 4.50
CA PRO A 44 -15.34 -10.65 5.72
C PRO A 44 -15.01 -9.95 7.02
N PHE A 45 -13.92 -9.16 7.06
CA PHE A 45 -13.51 -8.48 8.29
C PHE A 45 -14.48 -7.38 8.71
N LEU A 46 -15.30 -6.86 7.79
CA LEU A 46 -16.21 -5.77 8.13
C LEU A 46 -17.33 -6.22 9.06
N ARG A 47 -17.67 -7.50 9.06
CA ARG A 47 -18.73 -7.99 9.93
C ARG A 47 -18.41 -7.82 11.42
N GLY A 48 -17.14 -7.87 11.75
CA GLY A 48 -16.71 -7.69 13.13
C GLY A 48 -16.19 -6.31 13.44
N HIS A 49 -16.04 -5.47 12.45
CA HIS A 49 -15.40 -4.16 12.64
C HIS A 49 -16.26 -3.06 12.02
N PHE A 50 -17.38 -2.70 12.61
CA PHE A 50 -17.97 -3.22 13.85
C PHE A 50 -19.38 -3.73 13.53
N PRO A 51 -19.94 -4.63 14.33
CA PRO A 51 -21.27 -5.16 14.06
C PRO A 51 -22.30 -4.03 13.93
N GLY A 52 -23.03 -4.02 12.79
CA GLY A 52 -24.00 -2.98 12.52
C GLY A 52 -23.43 -1.65 12.05
N GLU A 53 -22.10 -1.47 12.11
CA GLU A 53 -21.46 -0.24 11.65
C GLU A 53 -20.11 -0.59 11.03
N PRO A 54 -20.11 -1.08 9.78
CA PRO A 54 -18.87 -1.52 9.15
C PRO A 54 -17.96 -0.33 8.84
N LEU A 55 -16.72 -0.43 9.32
CA LEU A 55 -15.68 0.55 9.08
C LEU A 55 -14.42 -0.17 8.63
N PHE A 56 -13.77 0.36 7.62
CA PHE A 56 -12.50 -0.21 7.15
C PHE A 56 -11.46 -0.03 8.26
N PRO A 57 -10.82 -1.13 8.73
CA PRO A 57 -9.87 -1.01 9.84
C PRO A 57 -8.71 -0.08 9.52
N GLY A 58 -8.38 0.79 10.48
CA GLY A 58 -7.30 1.75 10.28
C GLY A 58 -5.96 1.07 10.01
N VAL A 59 -5.69 -0.07 10.65
CA VAL A 59 -4.45 -0.79 10.39
C VAL A 59 -4.37 -1.31 8.95
N LEU A 60 -5.51 -1.54 8.31
CA LEU A 60 -5.52 -1.95 6.91
C LEU A 60 -5.32 -0.77 5.96
N LEU A 61 -5.54 0.46 6.40
CA LEU A 61 -5.10 1.62 5.63
C LEU A 61 -3.58 1.60 5.48
N VAL A 62 -2.88 1.25 6.55
CA VAL A 62 -1.43 1.12 6.51
C VAL A 62 -1.01 -0.02 5.59
N GLU A 63 -1.69 -1.15 5.69
CA GLU A 63 -1.39 -2.30 4.82
C GLU A 63 -1.64 -1.95 3.36
N ALA A 64 -2.74 -1.28 3.05
CA ALA A 64 -3.04 -0.86 1.67
C ALA A 64 -1.94 0.05 1.13
N ALA A 65 -1.49 1.01 1.95
CA ALA A 65 -0.43 1.92 1.55
C ALA A 65 0.90 1.18 1.36
N ALA A 66 1.17 0.17 2.20
CA ALA A 66 2.36 -0.66 2.05
C ALA A 66 2.33 -1.45 0.75
N GLN A 67 1.17 -1.96 0.37
CA GLN A 67 1.02 -2.66 -0.91
C GLN A 67 1.29 -1.73 -2.09
N LEU A 68 0.79 -0.51 -2.02
CA LEU A 68 1.09 0.48 -3.06
C LEU A 68 2.57 0.79 -3.09
N ALA A 69 3.18 1.03 -1.94
CA ALA A 69 4.60 1.35 -1.87
C ALA A 69 5.45 0.22 -2.44
N GLY A 70 5.11 -1.03 -2.14
CA GLY A 70 5.80 -2.18 -2.70
C GLY A 70 5.65 -2.26 -4.21
N THR A 71 4.44 -2.00 -4.71
CA THR A 71 4.18 -1.98 -6.15
C THR A 71 5.03 -0.92 -6.83
N VAL A 72 5.09 0.29 -6.27
CA VAL A 72 5.91 1.36 -6.82
C VAL A 72 7.39 0.99 -6.81
N ALA A 73 7.86 0.48 -5.67
CA ALA A 73 9.28 0.14 -5.52
C ALA A 73 9.73 -0.94 -6.50
N GLN A 74 8.84 -1.88 -6.81
CA GLN A 74 9.16 -3.00 -7.71
C GLN A 74 8.93 -2.67 -9.18
N SER A 75 8.48 -1.47 -9.50
CA SER A 75 8.05 -1.14 -10.85
C SER A 75 9.13 -0.57 -11.74
N ASP A 76 10.33 -0.30 -11.23
CA ASP A 76 11.40 0.25 -12.04
C ASP A 76 12.05 -0.88 -12.85
N PRO A 77 11.92 -0.85 -14.19
CA PRO A 77 12.46 -1.93 -15.02
C PRO A 77 13.98 -1.99 -15.03
N ARG A 78 14.65 -0.93 -14.55
CA ARG A 78 16.11 -0.91 -14.51
C ARG A 78 16.70 -1.58 -13.29
N ILE A 79 15.86 -1.93 -12.32
CA ILE A 79 16.28 -2.50 -11.04
C ILE A 79 15.60 -3.83 -10.85
N ALA A 80 16.38 -4.86 -10.52
CA ALA A 80 15.81 -6.17 -10.27
C ALA A 80 14.89 -6.12 -9.05
N PRO A 81 13.72 -6.75 -9.11
CA PRO A 81 12.81 -6.78 -7.96
C PRO A 81 13.44 -7.45 -6.76
N LEU A 82 13.08 -6.98 -5.58
CA LEU A 82 13.50 -7.60 -4.33
C LEU A 82 12.53 -8.72 -4.00
N PRO A 83 13.02 -9.97 -3.87
CA PRO A 83 12.12 -11.06 -3.51
C PRO A 83 11.68 -10.94 -2.06
N GLY A 84 10.45 -11.39 -1.78
CA GLY A 84 9.94 -11.47 -0.42
C GLY A 84 9.78 -10.13 0.28
N LEU A 85 9.48 -9.07 -0.47
CA LEU A 85 9.34 -7.73 0.10
C LEU A 85 8.18 -7.69 1.09
N LYS A 86 8.47 -7.22 2.31
CA LYS A 86 7.49 -7.14 3.39
C LYS A 86 7.62 -5.84 4.15
N LEU A 87 6.52 -5.41 4.75
CA LEU A 87 6.52 -4.27 5.68
C LEU A 87 7.24 -4.70 6.96
N THR A 88 8.31 -4.00 7.31
CA THR A 88 9.13 -4.38 8.46
C THR A 88 9.26 -3.28 9.51
N ALA A 89 8.93 -2.04 9.19
CA ALA A 89 8.96 -0.96 10.18
C ALA A 89 7.99 0.15 9.78
N MET A 90 7.49 0.85 10.78
CA MET A 90 6.59 1.98 10.61
C MET A 90 7.03 3.09 11.55
N ARG A 91 6.91 4.34 11.10
CA ARG A 91 7.24 5.48 11.94
C ARG A 91 6.26 6.61 11.68
N GLY A 92 5.82 7.25 12.78
CA GLY A 92 4.97 8.42 12.67
C GLY A 92 3.60 8.13 12.08
N ILE A 93 3.11 6.92 12.21
CA ILE A 93 1.79 6.57 11.68
C ILE A 93 0.71 7.32 12.45
N LYS A 94 -0.14 8.00 11.70
CA LYS A 94 -1.33 8.66 12.26
C LYS A 94 -2.54 8.16 11.48
N ILE A 95 -3.52 7.67 12.21
CA ILE A 95 -4.79 7.24 11.64
C ILE A 95 -5.84 8.25 12.10
N LEU A 96 -6.31 9.08 11.17
CA LEU A 96 -7.13 10.24 11.45
C LEU A 96 -8.59 10.03 11.09
N GLY A 97 -8.89 8.94 10.42
CA GLY A 97 -10.24 8.63 9.98
C GLY A 97 -10.28 7.24 9.40
N THR A 98 -11.37 6.92 8.76
CA THR A 98 -11.57 5.60 8.18
C THR A 98 -12.47 5.71 6.95
N ALA A 99 -12.85 4.57 6.39
CA ALA A 99 -13.71 4.50 5.22
C ALA A 99 -14.88 3.56 5.49
N ARG A 100 -16.01 3.87 4.88
CA ARG A 100 -17.24 3.07 4.94
C ARG A 100 -17.46 2.36 3.63
N PRO A 101 -18.32 1.32 3.62
CA PRO A 101 -18.67 0.68 2.36
C PRO A 101 -19.13 1.69 1.32
N GLY A 102 -18.65 1.51 0.09
CA GLY A 102 -18.93 2.41 -1.02
C GLY A 102 -17.93 3.54 -1.18
N GLU A 103 -17.12 3.82 -0.17
CA GLU A 103 -16.14 4.88 -0.28
C GLU A 103 -14.84 4.39 -0.92
N ILE A 104 -14.16 5.31 -1.58
CA ILE A 104 -12.89 5.03 -2.25
C ILE A 104 -11.75 5.57 -1.40
N ILE A 105 -10.83 4.68 -1.07
CA ILE A 105 -9.59 5.05 -0.39
C ILE A 105 -8.56 5.37 -1.46
N ARG A 106 -8.08 6.61 -1.46
CA ARG A 106 -7.02 7.03 -2.37
C ARG A 106 -5.69 6.97 -1.64
N LEU A 107 -4.77 6.20 -2.18
CA LEU A 107 -3.47 5.93 -1.58
C LEU A 107 -2.40 6.63 -2.37
N GLN A 108 -1.42 7.22 -1.68
CA GLN A 108 -0.24 7.79 -2.31
C GLN A 108 1.00 7.24 -1.63
N ALA A 109 2.00 6.93 -2.43
CA ALA A 109 3.29 6.46 -1.93
C ALA A 109 4.40 7.16 -2.68
N GLN A 110 5.40 7.60 -1.94
CA GLN A 110 6.60 8.18 -2.50
C GLN A 110 7.80 7.47 -1.90
N ILE A 111 8.65 6.93 -2.76
CA ILE A 111 9.86 6.25 -2.29
C ILE A 111 10.84 7.33 -1.85
N ALA A 112 11.19 7.30 -0.56
CA ALA A 112 12.10 8.28 0.03
C ALA A 112 13.55 7.85 -0.08
N GLY A 113 13.81 6.54 -0.08
CA GLY A 113 15.16 6.04 -0.19
C GLY A 113 15.21 4.55 -0.42
N ARG A 114 16.34 4.10 -0.93
CA ARG A 114 16.56 2.69 -1.20
C ARG A 114 18.01 2.38 -0.86
N LEU A 115 18.23 1.39 0.01
CA LEU A 115 19.56 0.98 0.41
C LEU A 115 19.58 -0.54 0.54
N GLY A 116 20.27 -1.19 -0.39
CA GLY A 116 20.30 -2.65 -0.40
C GLY A 116 18.90 -3.21 -0.57
N ASN A 117 18.49 -4.03 0.38
CA ASN A 117 17.16 -4.63 0.37
C ASN A 117 16.14 -3.85 1.20
N LEU A 118 16.48 -2.63 1.63
CA LEU A 118 15.58 -1.77 2.39
C LEU A 118 15.02 -0.68 1.48
N ILE A 119 13.72 -0.44 1.60
CA ILE A 119 13.02 0.62 0.88
C ILE A 119 12.25 1.44 1.89
N GLN A 120 12.43 2.75 1.84
CA GLN A 120 11.67 3.66 2.69
C GLN A 120 10.69 4.44 1.84
N ALA A 121 9.47 4.57 2.34
CA ALA A 121 8.40 5.24 1.62
C ALA A 121 7.61 6.13 2.56
N GLN A 122 7.18 7.27 2.03
CA GLN A 122 6.21 8.14 2.69
C GLN A 122 4.85 7.85 2.08
N VAL A 123 3.84 7.66 2.92
CA VAL A 123 2.53 7.24 2.45
C VAL A 123 1.42 8.09 3.06
N THR A 124 0.35 8.24 2.29
CA THR A 124 -0.88 8.85 2.77
C THR A 124 -2.08 8.10 2.22
N ALA A 125 -3.20 8.23 2.92
CA ALA A 125 -4.49 7.77 2.44
C ALA A 125 -5.50 8.87 2.65
N THR A 126 -6.35 9.10 1.66
CA THR A 126 -7.43 10.09 1.73
C THR A 126 -8.76 9.42 1.35
N VAL A 127 -9.84 9.95 1.92
CA VAL A 127 -11.20 9.53 1.58
C VAL A 127 -12.01 10.80 1.40
N ASN A 128 -12.65 10.96 0.26
CA ASN A 128 -13.43 12.16 -0.07
C ASN A 128 -12.61 13.43 0.12
N GLY A 129 -11.32 13.39 -0.26
CA GLY A 129 -10.44 14.54 -0.16
C GLY A 129 -9.89 14.82 1.22
N GLN A 130 -10.23 14.02 2.23
CA GLN A 130 -9.75 14.22 3.59
C GLN A 130 -8.70 13.20 3.94
N LEU A 131 -7.62 13.66 4.57
CA LEU A 131 -6.55 12.78 5.01
C LEU A 131 -7.04 11.88 6.12
N VAL A 132 -6.90 10.57 5.95
CA VAL A 132 -7.29 9.59 6.96
C VAL A 132 -6.12 8.81 7.53
N MET A 133 -4.97 8.81 6.84
CA MET A 133 -3.78 8.14 7.36
C MET A 133 -2.53 8.76 6.72
N GLN A 134 -1.45 8.84 7.51
CA GLN A 134 -0.14 9.22 6.99
C GLN A 134 0.96 8.58 7.81
N GLY A 135 2.14 8.44 7.23
CA GLY A 135 3.29 7.95 7.96
C GLY A 135 4.42 7.51 7.02
N ASP A 136 5.44 6.97 7.65
CA ASP A 136 6.62 6.46 6.95
C ASP A 136 6.70 4.95 7.14
N LEU A 137 7.01 4.24 6.07
CA LEU A 137 7.10 2.78 6.06
C LEU A 137 8.48 2.35 5.62
N THR A 138 8.95 1.23 6.18
CA THR A 138 10.11 0.53 5.66
C THR A 138 9.67 -0.83 5.16
N LEU A 139 10.03 -1.13 3.92
CA LEU A 139 9.83 -2.44 3.32
C LEU A 139 11.19 -3.10 3.18
N SER A 140 11.25 -4.40 3.46
CA SER A 140 12.50 -5.13 3.41
C SER A 140 12.33 -6.37 2.57
N GLY A 141 13.24 -6.57 1.62
CA GLY A 141 13.27 -7.77 0.82
C GLY A 141 14.13 -8.84 1.47
N VAL A 142 14.06 -10.04 0.94
CA VAL A 142 14.94 -11.13 1.36
C VAL A 142 16.36 -10.78 0.95
N GLY A 143 17.28 -10.83 1.91
CA GLY A 143 18.66 -10.47 1.66
C GLY A 143 19.49 -10.71 2.89
N GLN A 144 20.72 -10.17 2.87
CA GLN A 144 21.69 -10.43 3.93
C GLN A 144 21.53 -9.52 5.13
N ALA A 145 20.65 -8.52 5.07
CA ALA A 145 20.50 -7.52 6.12
C ALA A 145 20.06 -8.12 7.47
N PHE A 146 19.41 -9.27 7.45
CA PHE A 146 18.86 -9.90 8.65
C PHE A 146 19.43 -11.28 8.90
N GLN A 147 20.65 -11.49 8.54
CA GLN A 147 21.32 -12.75 8.87
C GLN A 147 21.59 -12.79 10.37
N PRO A 148 21.14 -13.82 11.07
CA PRO A 148 21.40 -13.95 12.52
C PRO A 148 22.88 -14.20 12.78
#